data_08c158bcfe043cef3d94fe28181a1203
#
_entry.id   08c158bcfe043cef3d94fe28181a1203
#
_cell.length_a   1.000
_cell.length_b   1.000
_cell.length_c   1.000
_cell.angle_alpha   90.00
_cell.angle_beta   90.00
_cell.angle_gamma   90.00
#
_symmetry.space_group_name_H-M   'P 1'
#
loop_
_entity.id
_entity.type
_entity.pdbx_description
1 polymer ?
#
loop_
_entity_poly.entity_id
_entity_poly.type
_entity_poly.pdbx_seq_one_letter_code
_entity_poly.pdbx_strand_id
1 'polypeptide(L)'
;LGWWIGELLDPQVLDLPRDGLGIRSFFAVVGFSWTLLRWKGVIEAQPDLYGERLLPGLEKKDRTFLLDVIGKLLLGLALLVLVLQVMRLLGISAAVLITAGGFGAAAVGFGAQSIVSNSLSGLSLYVNRPFVVGDYIDIPSENLSGTVEKISWFYTRLRSVDRQPLFVPNAIFSAKPVINISEIDNRRVWIEFGLNYANRALIPELTSALESWLRGHPDVDASRTLAVNFIGYGDSSLNLRLVCHARGATLMDAWSLQEKVLLEIGAAVDRCGASMPFPTRTLLQG
;
A
#
# COMPACT_ATOMS: atom_id res chain seq x y z
N LEU A 1 -30.96 -23.23 -32.67
CA LEU A 1 -30.50 -24.49 -33.30
C LEU A 1 -30.45 -25.61 -32.25
N GLY A 2 -29.77 -25.47 -31.12
CA GLY A 2 -29.67 -26.52 -30.08
C GLY A 2 -31.01 -26.94 -29.46
N TRP A 3 -31.96 -26.05 -29.35
CA TRP A 3 -33.29 -26.34 -28.83
C TRP A 3 -34.09 -27.21 -29.83
N TRP A 4 -34.06 -26.87 -31.11
CA TRP A 4 -34.72 -27.63 -32.18
C TRP A 4 -34.13 -29.05 -32.36
N ILE A 5 -32.83 -29.22 -32.27
CA ILE A 5 -32.18 -30.54 -32.40
C ILE A 5 -32.51 -31.41 -31.18
N GLY A 6 -32.68 -30.83 -30.00
CA GLY A 6 -33.09 -31.54 -28.77
C GLY A 6 -34.54 -32.04 -28.81
N GLU A 7 -35.46 -31.39 -29.58
CA GLU A 7 -36.81 -31.86 -29.79
C GLU A 7 -36.95 -32.93 -30.86
N LEU A 8 -36.04 -32.89 -31.87
CA LEU A 8 -36.03 -33.90 -32.95
C LEU A 8 -35.42 -35.25 -32.53
N LEU A 9 -34.61 -35.28 -31.47
CA LEU A 9 -34.08 -36.49 -30.89
C LEU A 9 -34.97 -36.86 -29.68
N ASP A 10 -36.05 -37.63 -29.97
CA ASP A 10 -36.92 -38.16 -28.96
C ASP A 10 -36.09 -39.00 -27.94
N PRO A 11 -36.15 -38.70 -26.65
CA PRO A 11 -35.40 -39.41 -25.62
C PRO A 11 -35.72 -40.93 -25.57
N GLN A 12 -36.79 -41.38 -26.20
CA GLN A 12 -37.20 -42.79 -26.27
C GLN A 12 -36.50 -43.57 -27.36
N VAL A 13 -35.84 -42.91 -28.31
CA VAL A 13 -35.14 -43.55 -29.44
C VAL A 13 -33.66 -43.84 -29.16
N LEU A 14 -33.06 -43.04 -28.29
CA LEU A 14 -31.71 -43.26 -27.77
C LEU A 14 -31.86 -43.56 -26.28
N ASP A 15 -31.46 -44.73 -25.83
CA ASP A 15 -31.46 -45.17 -24.40
C ASP A 15 -30.45 -44.30 -23.61
N LEU A 16 -30.57 -42.98 -23.76
CA LEU A 16 -29.77 -41.95 -23.07
C LEU A 16 -30.44 -41.69 -21.72
N PRO A 17 -29.63 -41.47 -20.66
CA PRO A 17 -30.14 -41.21 -19.32
C PRO A 17 -31.20 -40.14 -19.36
N ARG A 18 -32.36 -40.39 -18.68
CA ARG A 18 -33.62 -39.64 -18.67
C ARG A 18 -33.56 -38.15 -18.37
N ASP A 19 -32.37 -37.59 -18.19
CA ASP A 19 -32.18 -36.17 -18.04
C ASP A 19 -32.00 -35.55 -19.45
N GLY A 20 -33.12 -35.23 -20.11
CA GLY A 20 -33.17 -34.49 -21.37
C GLY A 20 -32.39 -33.13 -21.37
N LEU A 21 -31.81 -32.82 -20.24
CA LEU A 21 -30.80 -31.77 -20.00
C LEU A 21 -29.45 -32.09 -20.65
N GLY A 22 -29.09 -33.36 -20.91
CA GLY A 22 -27.76 -33.75 -21.39
C GLY A 22 -27.42 -33.19 -22.77
N ILE A 23 -28.29 -33.45 -23.75
CA ILE A 23 -28.05 -33.03 -25.15
C ILE A 23 -28.22 -31.53 -25.31
N ARG A 24 -29.26 -30.95 -24.73
CA ARG A 24 -29.49 -29.49 -24.76
C ARG A 24 -28.32 -28.72 -24.11
N SER A 25 -27.84 -29.19 -22.94
CA SER A 25 -26.70 -28.58 -22.26
C SER A 25 -25.40 -28.75 -23.05
N PHE A 26 -25.20 -29.89 -23.72
CA PHE A 26 -24.03 -30.11 -24.59
C PHE A 26 -23.98 -29.10 -25.73
N PHE A 27 -25.09 -28.91 -26.49
CA PHE A 27 -25.12 -27.96 -27.59
C PHE A 27 -25.03 -26.51 -27.07
N ALA A 28 -25.59 -26.20 -25.91
CA ALA A 28 -25.44 -24.88 -25.28
C ALA A 28 -23.95 -24.59 -24.92
N VAL A 29 -23.27 -25.57 -24.33
CA VAL A 29 -21.85 -25.45 -23.95
C VAL A 29 -20.95 -25.37 -25.20
N VAL A 30 -21.20 -26.20 -26.20
CA VAL A 30 -20.46 -26.14 -27.48
C VAL A 30 -20.68 -24.81 -28.18
N GLY A 31 -21.92 -24.33 -28.22
CA GLY A 31 -22.26 -23.02 -28.80
C GLY A 31 -21.60 -21.86 -28.02
N PHE A 32 -21.60 -21.94 -26.70
CA PHE A 32 -20.93 -20.94 -25.86
C PHE A 32 -19.40 -20.95 -26.07
N SER A 33 -18.78 -22.14 -26.03
CA SER A 33 -17.35 -22.32 -26.30
C SER A 33 -16.96 -21.83 -27.70
N TRP A 34 -17.77 -22.15 -28.70
CA TRP A 34 -17.57 -21.67 -30.06
C TRP A 34 -17.67 -20.13 -30.16
N THR A 35 -18.61 -19.55 -29.44
CA THR A 35 -18.77 -18.07 -29.40
C THR A 35 -17.55 -17.41 -28.75
N LEU A 36 -17.03 -17.97 -27.64
CA LEU A 36 -15.82 -17.50 -26.99
C LEU A 36 -14.60 -17.57 -27.91
N LEU A 37 -14.42 -18.71 -28.60
CA LEU A 37 -13.33 -18.90 -29.55
C LEU A 37 -13.44 -17.97 -30.76
N ARG A 38 -14.67 -17.74 -31.25
CA ARG A 38 -14.91 -16.77 -32.32
C ARG A 38 -14.62 -15.34 -31.89
N TRP A 39 -15.02 -14.97 -30.68
CA TRP A 39 -14.68 -13.66 -30.10
C TRP A 39 -13.17 -13.47 -29.95
N LYS A 40 -12.47 -14.50 -29.45
CA LYS A 40 -11.02 -14.50 -29.42
C LYS A 40 -10.43 -14.21 -30.79
N GLY A 41 -10.86 -14.95 -31.84
CA GLY A 41 -10.37 -14.76 -33.19
C GLY A 41 -10.65 -13.35 -33.77
N VAL A 42 -11.80 -12.75 -33.45
CA VAL A 42 -12.14 -11.38 -33.88
C VAL A 42 -11.24 -10.34 -33.16
N ILE A 43 -10.99 -10.52 -31.87
CA ILE A 43 -10.12 -9.62 -31.08
C ILE A 43 -8.68 -9.71 -31.57
N GLU A 44 -8.19 -10.93 -31.84
CA GLU A 44 -6.83 -11.16 -32.36
C GLU A 44 -6.64 -10.66 -33.80
N ALA A 45 -7.68 -10.69 -34.61
CA ALA A 45 -7.64 -10.17 -35.99
C ALA A 45 -7.58 -8.65 -36.08
N GLN A 46 -8.09 -7.94 -35.06
CA GLN A 46 -8.15 -6.48 -35.01
C GLN A 46 -7.70 -5.92 -33.67
N PRO A 47 -6.42 -6.13 -33.26
CA PRO A 47 -5.92 -5.76 -31.95
C PRO A 47 -5.91 -4.25 -31.71
N ASP A 48 -5.77 -3.45 -32.77
CA ASP A 48 -5.74 -1.98 -32.67
C ASP A 48 -7.13 -1.42 -32.37
N LEU A 49 -8.18 -1.98 -32.98
CA LEU A 49 -9.57 -1.48 -32.80
C LEU A 49 -10.14 -1.88 -31.43
N TYR A 50 -10.04 -3.12 -31.07
CA TYR A 50 -10.60 -3.64 -29.81
C TYR A 50 -9.67 -3.37 -28.63
N GLY A 51 -8.36 -3.37 -28.84
CA GLY A 51 -7.37 -3.12 -27.80
C GLY A 51 -7.45 -1.68 -27.27
N GLU A 52 -7.68 -0.68 -28.11
CA GLU A 52 -7.86 0.71 -27.67
C GLU A 52 -9.13 0.92 -26.86
N ARG A 53 -10.21 0.21 -27.20
CA ARG A 53 -11.48 0.30 -26.47
C ARG A 53 -11.46 -0.44 -25.15
N LEU A 54 -10.81 -1.60 -25.07
CA LEU A 54 -10.78 -2.45 -23.89
C LEU A 54 -9.69 -2.03 -22.91
N LEU A 55 -8.57 -1.53 -23.40
CA LEU A 55 -7.37 -1.21 -22.62
C LEU A 55 -6.82 0.18 -23.00
N PRO A 56 -7.55 1.26 -22.73
CA PRO A 56 -7.10 2.60 -23.06
C PRO A 56 -5.85 2.97 -22.24
N GLY A 57 -4.89 3.63 -22.90
CA GLY A 57 -3.68 4.15 -22.22
C GLY A 57 -2.51 3.16 -22.09
N LEU A 58 -2.62 1.95 -22.65
CA LEU A 58 -1.49 1.01 -22.73
C LEU A 58 -0.74 1.17 -24.05
N GLU A 59 0.59 0.96 -23.99
CA GLU A 59 1.41 0.87 -25.20
C GLU A 59 0.97 -0.31 -26.08
N LYS A 60 1.16 -0.17 -27.39
CA LYS A 60 0.73 -1.19 -28.37
C LYS A 60 1.29 -2.60 -28.05
N LYS A 61 2.53 -2.68 -27.59
CA LYS A 61 3.22 -3.93 -27.24
C LYS A 61 2.58 -4.60 -26.02
N ASP A 62 2.28 -3.85 -24.97
CA ASP A 62 1.67 -4.37 -23.74
C ASP A 62 0.22 -4.79 -23.98
N ARG A 63 -0.48 -4.06 -24.84
CA ARG A 63 -1.85 -4.34 -25.25
C ARG A 63 -1.95 -5.67 -26.00
N THR A 64 -1.08 -5.91 -27.00
CA THR A 64 -1.05 -7.17 -27.74
C THR A 64 -0.70 -8.35 -26.84
N PHE A 65 0.24 -8.18 -25.92
CA PHE A 65 0.59 -9.20 -24.93
C PHE A 65 -0.61 -9.55 -24.02
N LEU A 66 -1.30 -8.54 -23.48
CA LEU A 66 -2.47 -8.77 -22.61
C LEU A 66 -3.63 -9.44 -23.37
N LEU A 67 -3.90 -9.04 -24.61
CA LEU A 67 -4.92 -9.68 -25.45
C LEU A 67 -4.59 -11.14 -25.73
N ASP A 68 -3.32 -11.47 -25.99
CA ASP A 68 -2.86 -12.85 -26.18
C ASP A 68 -3.04 -13.68 -24.89
N VAL A 69 -2.68 -13.12 -23.73
CA VAL A 69 -2.89 -13.79 -22.43
C VAL A 69 -4.38 -14.02 -22.17
N ILE A 70 -5.23 -13.01 -22.36
CA ILE A 70 -6.68 -13.15 -22.21
C ILE A 70 -7.23 -14.21 -23.17
N GLY A 71 -6.77 -14.20 -24.43
CA GLY A 71 -7.15 -15.19 -25.43
C GLY A 71 -6.78 -16.62 -25.03
N LYS A 72 -5.60 -16.83 -24.44
CA LYS A 72 -5.16 -18.15 -23.92
C LYS A 72 -5.99 -18.58 -22.70
N LEU A 73 -6.32 -17.66 -21.80
CA LEU A 73 -7.20 -17.94 -20.65
C LEU A 73 -8.61 -18.33 -21.10
N LEU A 74 -9.19 -17.63 -22.09
CA LEU A 74 -10.49 -17.97 -22.66
C LEU A 74 -10.48 -19.33 -23.34
N LEU A 75 -9.41 -19.66 -24.08
CA LEU A 75 -9.23 -20.98 -24.68
C LEU A 75 -9.16 -22.07 -23.61
N GLY A 76 -8.36 -21.87 -22.55
CA GLY A 76 -8.25 -22.80 -21.42
C GLY A 76 -9.59 -23.02 -20.73
N LEU A 77 -10.36 -21.96 -20.49
CA LEU A 77 -11.69 -22.03 -19.91
C LEU A 77 -12.66 -22.80 -20.82
N ALA A 78 -12.68 -22.51 -22.13
CA ALA A 78 -13.54 -23.21 -23.07
C ALA A 78 -13.21 -24.71 -23.12
N LEU A 79 -11.91 -25.08 -23.11
CA LEU A 79 -11.45 -26.45 -23.10
C LEU A 79 -11.83 -27.16 -21.78
N LEU A 80 -11.68 -26.51 -20.66
CA LEU A 80 -12.11 -27.00 -19.34
C LEU A 80 -13.60 -27.34 -19.32
N VAL A 81 -14.45 -26.40 -19.77
CA VAL A 81 -15.90 -26.57 -19.82
C VAL A 81 -16.26 -27.72 -20.76
N LEU A 82 -15.60 -27.84 -21.90
CA LEU A 82 -15.82 -28.96 -22.85
C LEU A 82 -15.45 -30.31 -22.20
N VAL A 83 -14.30 -30.39 -21.52
CA VAL A 83 -13.85 -31.63 -20.83
C VAL A 83 -14.86 -32.02 -19.76
N LEU A 84 -15.31 -31.06 -18.92
CA LEU A 84 -16.32 -31.33 -17.89
C LEU A 84 -17.63 -31.84 -18.49
N GLN A 85 -18.04 -31.33 -19.65
CA GLN A 85 -19.24 -31.76 -20.33
C GLN A 85 -19.09 -33.17 -20.90
N VAL A 86 -17.92 -33.50 -21.50
CA VAL A 86 -17.63 -34.84 -21.97
C VAL A 86 -17.61 -35.86 -20.83
N MET A 87 -16.97 -35.51 -19.69
CA MET A 87 -16.97 -36.35 -18.48
C MET A 87 -18.39 -36.63 -17.97
N ARG A 88 -19.25 -35.61 -18.01
CA ARG A 88 -20.67 -35.79 -17.67
C ARG A 88 -21.39 -36.73 -18.60
N LEU A 89 -21.14 -36.64 -19.92
CA LEU A 89 -21.73 -37.55 -20.90
C LEU A 89 -21.23 -39.01 -20.73
N LEU A 90 -20.03 -39.24 -20.21
CA LEU A 90 -19.46 -40.52 -19.86
C LEU A 90 -20.04 -41.09 -18.55
N GLY A 91 -21.02 -40.45 -17.95
CA GLY A 91 -21.71 -40.91 -16.74
C GLY A 91 -20.97 -40.61 -15.43
N ILE A 92 -19.95 -39.74 -15.44
CA ILE A 92 -19.27 -39.34 -14.23
C ILE A 92 -20.21 -38.48 -13.40
N SER A 93 -20.39 -38.83 -12.12
CA SER A 93 -21.34 -38.16 -11.26
C SER A 93 -20.99 -36.67 -11.06
N ALA A 94 -22.03 -35.82 -10.99
CA ALA A 94 -21.86 -34.39 -10.73
C ALA A 94 -21.06 -34.11 -9.44
N ALA A 95 -21.20 -34.97 -8.42
CA ALA A 95 -20.45 -34.83 -7.18
C ALA A 95 -18.94 -34.95 -7.38
N VAL A 96 -18.48 -35.90 -8.20
CA VAL A 96 -17.04 -36.04 -8.54
C VAL A 96 -16.53 -34.83 -9.32
N LEU A 97 -17.32 -34.36 -10.29
CA LEU A 97 -16.94 -33.17 -11.08
C LEU A 97 -16.87 -31.91 -10.24
N ILE A 98 -17.83 -31.71 -9.31
CA ILE A 98 -17.82 -30.57 -8.38
C ILE A 98 -16.61 -30.65 -7.44
N THR A 99 -16.31 -31.85 -6.91
CA THR A 99 -15.18 -32.03 -6.00
C THR A 99 -13.86 -31.79 -6.72
N ALA A 100 -13.63 -32.41 -7.88
CA ALA A 100 -12.41 -32.21 -8.68
C ALA A 100 -12.28 -30.76 -9.17
N GLY A 101 -13.39 -30.17 -9.65
CA GLY A 101 -13.45 -28.76 -10.05
C GLY A 101 -13.21 -27.81 -8.89
N GLY A 102 -13.71 -28.13 -7.70
CA GLY A 102 -13.50 -27.35 -6.47
C GLY A 102 -12.03 -27.32 -6.05
N PHE A 103 -11.35 -28.46 -6.08
CA PHE A 103 -9.90 -28.53 -5.82
C PHE A 103 -9.10 -27.76 -6.88
N GLY A 104 -9.45 -27.90 -8.15
CA GLY A 104 -8.83 -27.14 -9.23
C GLY A 104 -9.04 -25.63 -9.09
N ALA A 105 -10.25 -25.22 -8.79
CA ALA A 105 -10.57 -23.79 -8.55
C ALA A 105 -9.83 -23.23 -7.34
N ALA A 106 -9.73 -23.99 -6.25
CA ALA A 106 -8.95 -23.61 -5.07
C ALA A 106 -7.47 -23.43 -5.40
N ALA A 107 -6.88 -24.39 -6.14
CA ALA A 107 -5.47 -24.29 -6.55
C ALA A 107 -5.20 -23.06 -7.43
N VAL A 108 -6.07 -22.77 -8.39
CA VAL A 108 -5.98 -21.55 -9.23
C VAL A 108 -6.20 -20.31 -8.38
N GLY A 109 -7.16 -20.32 -7.45
CA GLY A 109 -7.43 -19.22 -6.53
C GLY A 109 -6.23 -18.87 -5.65
N PHE A 110 -5.58 -19.87 -5.05
CA PHE A 110 -4.35 -19.65 -4.28
C PHE A 110 -3.21 -19.16 -5.15
N GLY A 111 -3.05 -19.72 -6.37
CA GLY A 111 -2.05 -19.24 -7.32
C GLY A 111 -2.25 -17.80 -7.79
N ALA A 112 -3.50 -17.36 -7.91
CA ALA A 112 -3.87 -16.02 -8.35
C ALA A 112 -4.03 -15.00 -7.18
N GLN A 113 -3.97 -15.44 -5.92
CA GLN A 113 -4.27 -14.64 -4.73
C GLN A 113 -3.50 -13.32 -4.70
N SER A 114 -2.20 -13.35 -4.98
CA SER A 114 -1.37 -12.13 -4.96
C SER A 114 -1.77 -11.13 -6.06
N ILE A 115 -2.14 -11.62 -7.23
CA ILE A 115 -2.58 -10.78 -8.36
C ILE A 115 -3.89 -10.08 -7.99
N VAL A 116 -4.87 -10.84 -7.47
CA VAL A 116 -6.17 -10.31 -7.06
C VAL A 116 -6.01 -9.31 -5.91
N SER A 117 -5.22 -9.66 -4.88
CA SER A 117 -4.97 -8.79 -3.74
C SER A 117 -4.35 -7.46 -4.17
N ASN A 118 -3.30 -7.49 -4.99
CA ASN A 118 -2.66 -6.26 -5.47
C ASN A 118 -3.58 -5.41 -6.34
N SER A 119 -4.40 -6.04 -7.20
CA SER A 119 -5.36 -5.33 -8.05
C SER A 119 -6.46 -4.64 -7.24
N LEU A 120 -7.05 -5.35 -6.26
CA LEU A 120 -8.08 -4.79 -5.37
C LEU A 120 -7.51 -3.68 -4.50
N SER A 121 -6.29 -3.86 -3.99
CA SER A 121 -5.59 -2.81 -3.24
C SER A 121 -5.29 -1.59 -4.11
N GLY A 122 -4.86 -1.77 -5.35
CA GLY A 122 -4.67 -0.67 -6.30
C GLY A 122 -5.96 0.10 -6.58
N LEU A 123 -7.08 -0.62 -6.75
CA LEU A 123 -8.41 0.01 -6.88
C LEU A 123 -8.80 0.77 -5.60
N SER A 124 -8.55 0.18 -4.43
CA SER A 124 -8.81 0.83 -3.14
C SER A 124 -8.01 2.11 -2.97
N LEU A 125 -6.73 2.12 -3.34
CA LEU A 125 -5.89 3.34 -3.34
C LEU A 125 -6.47 4.42 -4.25
N TYR A 126 -6.96 4.04 -5.42
CA TYR A 126 -7.56 4.98 -6.37
C TYR A 126 -8.86 5.59 -5.85
N VAL A 127 -9.70 4.81 -5.16
CA VAL A 127 -11.01 5.26 -4.63
C VAL A 127 -10.83 6.05 -3.33
N ASN A 128 -10.09 5.51 -2.35
CA ASN A 128 -9.96 6.09 -1.01
C ASN A 128 -8.89 7.18 -0.91
N ARG A 129 -7.90 7.17 -1.81
CA ARG A 129 -6.82 8.17 -1.92
C ARG A 129 -6.15 8.51 -0.60
N PRO A 130 -5.63 7.55 0.16
CA PRO A 130 -4.90 7.83 1.40
C PRO A 130 -3.61 8.64 1.14
N PHE A 131 -3.15 8.64 -0.09
CA PHE A 131 -2.08 9.48 -0.64
C PHE A 131 -2.29 9.63 -2.16
N VAL A 132 -1.68 10.64 -2.75
CA VAL A 132 -1.75 10.91 -4.19
C VAL A 132 -0.35 10.95 -4.82
N VAL A 133 -0.30 11.00 -6.14
CA VAL A 133 0.97 11.19 -6.87
C VAL A 133 1.55 12.55 -6.50
N GLY A 134 2.81 12.57 -6.06
CA GLY A 134 3.51 13.73 -5.54
C GLY A 134 3.70 13.71 -4.03
N ASP A 135 2.89 12.95 -3.27
CA ASP A 135 3.04 12.83 -1.83
C ASP A 135 4.31 12.07 -1.45
N TYR A 136 4.91 12.47 -0.34
CA TYR A 136 5.96 11.72 0.32
C TYR A 136 5.35 10.86 1.43
N ILE A 137 5.48 9.55 1.29
CA ILE A 137 4.91 8.58 2.22
C ILE A 137 6.00 7.75 2.91
N ASP A 138 5.69 7.27 4.10
CA ASP A 138 6.52 6.36 4.87
C ASP A 138 5.73 5.11 5.28
N ILE A 139 6.36 3.95 5.16
CA ILE A 139 5.85 2.64 5.59
C ILE A 139 6.82 2.10 6.64
N PRO A 140 6.67 2.45 7.92
CA PRO A 140 7.67 2.17 8.95
C PRO A 140 7.94 0.67 9.12
N SER A 141 6.92 -0.19 8.97
CA SER A 141 7.06 -1.64 9.12
C SER A 141 7.95 -2.30 8.07
N GLU A 142 8.11 -1.67 6.90
CA GLU A 142 8.92 -2.15 5.80
C GLU A 142 10.23 -1.36 5.64
N ASN A 143 10.42 -0.32 6.45
CA ASN A 143 11.54 0.63 6.36
C ASN A 143 11.64 1.23 4.94
N LEU A 144 10.49 1.54 4.34
CA LEU A 144 10.36 2.10 3.00
C LEU A 144 9.74 3.49 3.06
N SER A 145 10.40 4.46 2.44
CA SER A 145 9.84 5.81 2.28
C SER A 145 10.18 6.39 0.92
N GLY A 146 9.36 7.32 0.43
CA GLY A 146 9.60 7.99 -0.82
C GLY A 146 8.43 8.79 -1.36
N THR A 147 8.70 9.55 -2.41
CA THR A 147 7.69 10.31 -3.14
C THR A 147 6.93 9.38 -4.10
N VAL A 148 5.62 9.42 -4.09
CA VAL A 148 4.75 8.66 -4.99
C VAL A 148 4.88 9.22 -6.40
N GLU A 149 5.40 8.43 -7.34
CA GLU A 149 5.52 8.83 -8.75
C GLU A 149 4.35 8.33 -9.60
N LYS A 150 3.89 7.10 -9.31
CA LYS A 150 2.82 6.47 -10.09
C LYS A 150 2.14 5.39 -9.27
N ILE A 151 0.80 5.38 -9.30
CA ILE A 151 -0.02 4.28 -8.78
C ILE A 151 -0.50 3.47 -9.98
N SER A 152 -0.13 2.18 -10.04
CA SER A 152 -0.52 1.23 -11.09
C SER A 152 -1.45 0.16 -10.53
N TRP A 153 -1.94 -0.76 -11.36
CA TRP A 153 -2.85 -1.83 -10.93
C TRP A 153 -2.27 -2.78 -9.87
N PHE A 154 -0.98 -3.12 -9.98
CA PHE A 154 -0.34 -4.12 -9.13
C PHE A 154 0.69 -3.54 -8.17
N TYR A 155 1.28 -2.41 -8.51
CA TYR A 155 2.32 -1.77 -7.73
C TYR A 155 2.20 -0.25 -7.78
N THR A 156 2.68 0.38 -6.74
CA THR A 156 2.93 1.82 -6.68
C THR A 156 4.43 2.07 -6.79
N ARG A 157 4.83 2.99 -7.67
CA ARG A 157 6.22 3.41 -7.80
C ARG A 157 6.49 4.60 -6.90
N LEU A 158 7.46 4.44 -6.02
CA LEU A 158 7.97 5.50 -5.17
C LEU A 158 9.38 5.91 -5.64
N ARG A 159 9.77 7.12 -5.33
CA ARG A 159 11.14 7.63 -5.48
C ARG A 159 11.74 7.85 -4.10
N SER A 160 12.78 7.08 -3.73
CA SER A 160 13.48 7.25 -2.45
C SER A 160 14.23 8.58 -2.39
N VAL A 161 14.72 8.94 -1.19
CA VAL A 161 15.58 10.10 -0.97
C VAL A 161 16.85 10.01 -1.83
N ASP A 162 17.40 8.81 -2.01
CA ASP A 162 18.58 8.55 -2.86
C ASP A 162 18.25 8.49 -4.36
N ARG A 163 17.04 8.93 -4.75
CA ARG A 163 16.55 8.97 -6.14
C ARG A 163 16.37 7.59 -6.79
N GLN A 164 16.38 6.51 -6.03
CA GLN A 164 16.14 5.16 -6.53
C GLN A 164 14.63 4.92 -6.73
N PRO A 165 14.21 4.29 -7.82
CA PRO A 165 12.82 3.87 -7.99
C PRO A 165 12.54 2.62 -7.15
N LEU A 166 11.51 2.68 -6.31
CA LEU A 166 11.01 1.58 -5.52
C LEU A 166 9.67 1.12 -6.08
N PHE A 167 9.53 -0.17 -6.33
CA PHE A 167 8.27 -0.78 -6.82
C PHE A 167 7.63 -1.53 -5.66
N VAL A 168 6.61 -0.94 -5.05
CA VAL A 168 5.93 -1.46 -3.86
C VAL A 168 4.63 -2.12 -4.28
N PRO A 169 4.42 -3.43 -4.04
CA PRO A 169 3.15 -4.10 -4.31
C PRO A 169 1.99 -3.41 -3.58
N ASN A 170 0.87 -3.16 -4.27
CA ASN A 170 -0.24 -2.42 -3.69
C ASN A 170 -0.86 -3.09 -2.46
N ALA A 171 -0.79 -4.42 -2.36
CA ALA A 171 -1.28 -5.18 -1.20
C ALA A 171 -0.62 -4.74 0.12
N ILE A 172 0.62 -4.23 0.09
CA ILE A 172 1.32 -3.71 1.27
C ILE A 172 0.54 -2.55 1.89
N PHE A 173 0.04 -1.62 1.07
CA PHE A 173 -0.70 -0.44 1.54
C PHE A 173 -2.06 -0.78 2.17
N SER A 174 -2.63 -1.94 1.86
CA SER A 174 -3.86 -2.42 2.51
C SER A 174 -3.59 -3.21 3.79
N ALA A 175 -2.37 -3.76 3.93
CA ALA A 175 -1.99 -4.63 5.05
C ALA A 175 -1.19 -3.91 6.14
N LYS A 176 -0.56 -2.79 5.81
CA LYS A 176 0.38 -2.07 6.68
C LYS A 176 -0.02 -0.61 6.88
N PRO A 177 0.26 -0.03 8.05
CA PRO A 177 0.09 1.40 8.26
C PRO A 177 0.97 2.22 7.31
N VAL A 178 0.40 3.27 6.74
CA VAL A 178 1.10 4.23 5.89
C VAL A 178 0.99 5.59 6.53
N ILE A 179 2.09 6.33 6.58
CA ILE A 179 2.15 7.71 7.06
C ILE A 179 2.30 8.61 5.83
N ASN A 180 1.31 9.49 5.62
CA ASN A 180 1.44 10.54 4.61
C ASN A 180 2.14 11.76 5.23
N ILE A 181 3.43 11.90 4.89
CA ILE A 181 4.27 12.98 5.42
C ILE A 181 3.96 14.32 4.75
N SER A 182 3.37 14.29 3.54
CA SER A 182 2.97 15.51 2.83
C SER A 182 1.73 16.19 3.44
N GLU A 183 0.92 15.45 4.21
CA GLU A 183 -0.26 15.99 4.91
C GLU A 183 0.03 16.47 6.35
N ILE A 184 1.31 16.55 6.74
CA ILE A 184 1.69 17.10 8.03
C ILE A 184 1.34 18.61 8.06
N ASP A 185 0.54 19.01 9.04
CA ASP A 185 0.19 20.41 9.29
C ASP A 185 1.26 21.17 10.07
N ASN A 186 1.90 20.49 11.04
CA ASN A 186 2.96 21.07 11.88
C ASN A 186 4.03 20.00 12.16
N ARG A 187 5.29 20.38 12.12
CA ARG A 187 6.39 19.49 12.48
C ARG A 187 6.80 19.69 13.93
N ARG A 188 6.87 18.60 14.68
CA ARG A 188 7.33 18.61 16.07
C ARG A 188 8.85 18.73 16.12
N VAL A 189 9.33 19.68 16.92
CA VAL A 189 10.71 19.80 17.36
C VAL A 189 10.82 19.20 18.75
N TRP A 190 11.74 18.25 18.91
CA TRP A 190 11.96 17.52 20.15
C TRP A 190 13.45 17.54 20.44
N ILE A 191 13.84 18.18 21.57
CA ILE A 191 15.23 18.34 21.96
C ILE A 191 15.38 17.93 23.40
N GLU A 192 16.40 17.10 23.67
CA GLU A 192 16.85 16.77 25.03
C GLU A 192 18.23 17.40 25.25
N PHE A 193 18.42 17.99 26.41
CA PHE A 193 19.66 18.62 26.79
C PHE A 193 19.92 18.45 28.29
N GLY A 194 21.19 18.53 28.71
CA GLY A 194 21.60 18.31 30.08
C GLY A 194 22.09 19.58 30.76
N LEU A 195 21.82 19.70 32.05
CA LEU A 195 22.45 20.68 32.96
C LEU A 195 23.36 20.02 33.97
N ASN A 196 24.34 20.74 34.42
CA ASN A 196 25.20 20.30 35.53
C ASN A 196 24.39 20.11 36.82
N TYR A 197 24.69 19.11 37.63
CA TYR A 197 24.02 18.86 38.90
C TYR A 197 24.04 20.03 39.88
N ALA A 198 25.11 20.85 39.84
CA ALA A 198 25.23 22.06 40.66
C ALA A 198 24.13 23.10 40.32
N ASN A 199 23.56 23.03 39.14
CA ASN A 199 22.55 24.02 38.64
C ASN A 199 21.11 23.57 38.92
N ARG A 200 20.85 22.56 39.75
CA ARG A 200 19.50 22.04 40.05
C ARG A 200 18.51 23.15 40.45
N ALA A 201 18.96 24.12 41.24
CA ALA A 201 18.13 25.21 41.71
C ALA A 201 17.68 26.17 40.60
N LEU A 202 18.38 26.20 39.44
CA LEU A 202 18.10 27.09 38.33
C LEU A 202 17.11 26.47 37.30
N ILE A 203 16.74 25.19 37.45
CA ILE A 203 15.82 24.52 36.54
C ILE A 203 14.50 25.26 36.34
N PRO A 204 13.78 25.72 37.42
CA PRO A 204 12.50 26.41 37.26
C PRO A 204 12.62 27.72 36.50
N GLU A 205 13.68 28.46 36.74
CA GLU A 205 13.94 29.76 36.08
C GLU A 205 14.25 29.51 34.58
N LEU A 206 15.14 28.58 34.29
CA LEU A 206 15.52 28.24 32.91
C LEU A 206 14.34 27.70 32.09
N THR A 207 13.55 26.79 32.65
CA THR A 207 12.38 26.24 31.96
C THR A 207 11.34 27.31 31.66
N SER A 208 11.06 28.20 32.62
CA SER A 208 10.15 29.33 32.44
C SER A 208 10.64 30.33 31.38
N ALA A 209 11.94 30.65 31.39
CA ALA A 209 12.55 31.53 30.40
C ALA A 209 12.45 30.96 28.97
N LEU A 210 12.76 29.69 28.81
CA LEU A 210 12.67 28.98 27.50
C LEU A 210 11.22 28.87 27.02
N GLU A 211 10.27 28.57 27.93
CA GLU A 211 8.84 28.53 27.53
C GLU A 211 8.33 29.92 27.12
N SER A 212 8.73 30.94 27.80
CA SER A 212 8.34 32.34 27.47
C SER A 212 8.89 32.75 26.10
N TRP A 213 10.15 32.40 25.82
CA TRP A 213 10.76 32.66 24.53
C TRP A 213 10.05 31.88 23.41
N LEU A 214 9.77 30.60 23.61
CA LEU A 214 9.06 29.77 22.63
C LEU A 214 7.68 30.31 22.30
N ARG A 215 6.92 30.78 23.32
CA ARG A 215 5.58 31.37 23.11
C ARG A 215 5.61 32.68 22.31
N GLY A 216 6.68 33.45 22.42
CA GLY A 216 6.90 34.66 21.67
C GLY A 216 7.52 34.50 20.31
N HIS A 217 8.05 33.31 19.99
CA HIS A 217 8.80 33.12 18.74
C HIS A 217 7.87 32.96 17.54
N PRO A 218 8.08 33.70 16.41
CA PRO A 218 7.15 33.72 15.27
C PRO A 218 7.05 32.39 14.55
N ASP A 219 8.08 31.57 14.56
CA ASP A 219 8.11 30.27 13.86
C ASP A 219 7.53 29.12 14.70
N VAL A 220 7.18 29.38 15.97
CA VAL A 220 6.56 28.39 16.87
C VAL A 220 5.05 28.50 16.79
N ASP A 221 4.37 27.37 16.65
CA ASP A 221 2.92 27.30 16.82
C ASP A 221 2.56 27.14 18.30
N ALA A 222 2.26 28.26 18.96
CA ALA A 222 1.91 28.29 20.37
C ALA A 222 0.53 27.65 20.67
N SER A 223 -0.29 27.34 19.68
CA SER A 223 -1.56 26.63 19.86
C SER A 223 -1.39 25.12 20.08
N ARG A 224 -0.23 24.60 19.70
CA ARG A 224 0.14 23.19 19.88
C ARG A 224 0.90 22.97 21.20
N THR A 225 1.17 21.70 21.50
CA THR A 225 1.95 21.34 22.70
C THR A 225 3.29 22.05 22.72
N LEU A 226 3.51 22.82 23.78
CA LEU A 226 4.74 23.53 24.06
C LEU A 226 5.09 23.28 25.53
N ALA A 227 6.25 22.72 25.79
CA ALA A 227 6.69 22.42 27.15
C ALA A 227 8.20 22.32 27.24
N VAL A 228 8.73 22.78 28.35
CA VAL A 228 10.14 22.57 28.76
C VAL A 228 10.13 21.93 30.15
N ASN A 229 10.52 20.67 30.25
CA ASN A 229 10.39 19.90 31.47
C ASN A 229 11.71 19.27 31.89
N PHE A 230 11.93 19.19 33.21
CA PHE A 230 12.90 18.30 33.79
C PHE A 230 12.38 16.86 33.71
N ILE A 231 13.15 15.95 33.11
CA ILE A 231 12.71 14.58 32.85
C ILE A 231 13.44 13.52 33.67
N GLY A 232 14.56 13.88 34.29
CA GLY A 232 15.26 12.91 35.16
C GLY A 232 16.73 13.22 35.39
N TYR A 233 17.30 12.40 36.22
CA TYR A 233 18.74 12.42 36.56
C TYR A 233 19.46 11.44 35.64
N GLY A 234 20.43 11.93 34.85
CA GLY A 234 21.32 11.13 34.04
C GLY A 234 22.65 10.83 34.74
N ASP A 235 23.55 10.09 34.12
CA ASP A 235 24.84 9.68 34.71
C ASP A 235 25.72 10.89 35.10
N SER A 236 25.68 11.97 34.34
CA SER A 236 26.48 13.19 34.58
C SER A 236 25.65 14.47 34.37
N SER A 237 24.33 14.39 34.21
CA SER A 237 23.47 15.49 33.87
C SER A 237 22.11 15.45 34.51
N LEU A 238 21.53 16.63 34.70
CA LEU A 238 20.10 16.84 34.93
C LEU A 238 19.44 16.96 33.55
N ASN A 239 18.65 15.97 33.16
CA ASN A 239 18.10 15.91 31.81
C ASN A 239 16.80 16.74 31.69
N LEU A 240 16.78 17.62 30.73
CA LEU A 240 15.61 18.43 30.38
C LEU A 240 15.16 18.07 28.96
N ARG A 241 13.87 18.28 28.72
CA ARG A 241 13.23 18.06 27.41
C ARG A 241 12.45 19.30 27.01
N LEU A 242 12.66 19.73 25.78
CA LEU A 242 11.94 20.79 25.14
C LEU A 242 11.12 20.19 23.99
N VAL A 243 9.83 20.51 23.95
CA VAL A 243 8.93 20.11 22.87
C VAL A 243 8.19 21.35 22.37
N CYS A 244 8.24 21.59 21.09
CA CYS A 244 7.42 22.60 20.41
C CYS A 244 7.07 22.13 18.99
N HIS A 245 6.24 22.89 18.30
CA HIS A 245 5.85 22.61 16.92
C HIS A 245 6.19 23.81 16.04
N ALA A 246 6.81 23.54 14.90
CA ALA A 246 7.03 24.55 13.88
C ALA A 246 5.69 24.99 13.28
N ARG A 247 5.53 26.26 12.99
CA ARG A 247 4.34 26.78 12.31
C ARG A 247 4.28 26.34 10.85
N GLY A 248 5.43 26.14 10.22
CA GLY A 248 5.55 25.60 8.87
C GLY A 248 5.52 24.07 8.85
N ALA A 249 4.97 23.51 7.76
CA ALA A 249 4.88 22.06 7.54
C ALA A 249 6.15 21.47 6.89
N THR A 250 7.02 22.32 6.31
CA THR A 250 8.20 21.85 5.58
C THR A 250 9.29 21.33 6.52
N LEU A 251 10.11 20.42 6.01
CA LEU A 251 11.25 19.90 6.76
C LEU A 251 12.27 21.01 7.08
N MET A 252 12.44 21.95 6.15
CA MET A 252 13.34 23.08 6.32
C MET A 252 12.88 24.03 7.45
N ASP A 253 11.56 24.27 7.58
CA ASP A 253 11.01 25.08 8.68
C ASP A 253 11.33 24.44 10.04
N ALA A 254 11.17 23.11 10.13
CA ALA A 254 11.48 22.39 11.36
C ALA A 254 12.97 22.42 11.69
N TRP A 255 13.85 22.24 10.74
CA TRP A 255 15.30 22.31 10.96
C TRP A 255 15.76 23.72 11.31
N SER A 256 15.26 24.73 10.62
CA SER A 256 15.55 26.14 10.95
C SER A 256 15.10 26.49 12.36
N LEU A 257 13.89 26.05 12.75
CA LEU A 257 13.41 26.25 14.13
C LEU A 257 14.28 25.47 15.12
N GLN A 258 14.60 24.23 14.84
CA GLN A 258 15.45 23.41 15.71
C GLN A 258 16.81 24.06 15.97
N GLU A 259 17.46 24.61 14.95
CA GLU A 259 18.72 25.33 15.08
C GLU A 259 18.55 26.56 16.01
N LYS A 260 17.52 27.38 15.78
CA LYS A 260 17.24 28.56 16.61
C LYS A 260 16.98 28.17 18.08
N VAL A 261 16.21 27.10 18.31
CA VAL A 261 15.94 26.59 19.66
C VAL A 261 17.21 26.10 20.34
N LEU A 262 18.08 25.37 19.63
CA LEU A 262 19.36 24.89 20.19
C LEU A 262 20.27 26.07 20.59
N LEU A 263 20.36 27.09 19.76
CA LEU A 263 21.14 28.32 20.06
C LEU A 263 20.55 29.05 21.26
N GLU A 264 19.22 29.17 21.34
CA GLU A 264 18.54 29.81 22.47
C GLU A 264 18.71 29.01 23.76
N ILE A 265 18.69 27.67 23.71
CA ILE A 265 19.00 26.85 24.89
C ILE A 265 20.37 27.22 25.46
N GLY A 266 21.40 27.30 24.60
CA GLY A 266 22.73 27.72 25.00
C GLY A 266 22.75 29.10 25.63
N ALA A 267 22.13 30.10 24.95
CA ALA A 267 22.05 31.46 25.47
C ALA A 267 21.27 31.58 26.76
N ALA A 268 20.18 30.85 26.94
CA ALA A 268 19.41 30.80 28.18
C ALA A 268 20.17 30.18 29.35
N VAL A 269 20.92 29.11 29.08
CA VAL A 269 21.81 28.48 30.06
C VAL A 269 22.85 29.48 30.55
N ASP A 270 23.51 30.20 29.62
CA ASP A 270 24.51 31.21 29.97
C ASP A 270 23.87 32.40 30.77
N ARG A 271 22.70 32.90 30.35
CA ARG A 271 22.00 34.01 31.05
C ARG A 271 21.58 33.64 32.48
N CYS A 272 21.19 32.37 32.71
CA CYS A 272 20.85 31.89 34.04
C CYS A 272 22.10 31.58 34.89
N GLY A 273 23.30 31.71 34.38
CA GLY A 273 24.54 31.33 35.08
C GLY A 273 24.69 29.83 35.26
N ALA A 274 23.99 29.05 34.46
CA ALA A 274 24.07 27.57 34.46
C ALA A 274 25.19 27.12 33.53
N SER A 275 25.45 25.81 33.54
CA SER A 275 26.44 25.18 32.67
C SER A 275 25.95 23.81 32.17
N MET A 276 26.35 23.46 30.97
CA MET A 276 26.13 22.12 30.42
C MET A 276 27.25 21.18 30.97
N PRO A 277 26.90 19.95 31.33
CA PRO A 277 27.85 19.03 31.91
C PRO A 277 28.77 18.42 30.86
N PHE A 278 30.02 18.17 31.26
CA PHE A 278 30.89 17.25 30.57
C PHE A 278 30.73 15.83 31.17
N PRO A 279 31.02 14.76 30.42
CA PRO A 279 31.09 13.43 30.97
C PRO A 279 32.08 13.40 32.16
N THR A 280 31.58 13.12 33.36
CA THR A 280 32.37 13.15 34.61
C THR A 280 32.65 11.75 35.09
N ARG A 281 33.91 11.44 35.41
CA ARG A 281 34.34 10.18 36.09
C ARG A 281 35.09 10.52 37.37
N THR A 282 34.69 9.92 38.48
CA THR A 282 35.43 10.00 39.75
C THR A 282 36.48 8.90 39.77
N LEU A 283 37.76 9.28 39.84
CA LEU A 283 38.87 8.34 40.03
C LEU A 283 39.14 8.26 41.51
N LEU A 284 38.91 7.10 42.12
CA LEU A 284 39.34 6.83 43.47
C LEU A 284 40.78 6.31 43.40
N GLN A 285 41.74 7.05 43.98
CA GLN A 285 43.07 6.54 44.20
C GLN A 285 43.03 5.73 45.49
N GLY A 286 43.32 4.42 45.35
CA GLY A 286 43.45 3.49 46.45
C GLY A 286 44.80 3.60 47.15
#